data_2b5533c53f39484b9dc22a234271ffd1
#
_entry.id   2b5533c53f39484b9dc22a234271ffd1
#
_cell.length_a   1.000
_cell.length_b   1.000
_cell.length_c   1.000
_cell.angle_alpha   90.00
_cell.angle_beta   90.00
_cell.angle_gamma   90.00
#
_symmetry.space_group_name_H-M   'P 1'
#
loop_
_entity.id
_entity.type
_entity.pdbx_description
1 polymer ?
#
loop_
_entity_poly.entity_id
_entity_poly.type
_entity_poly.pdbx_seq_one_letter_code
_entity_poly.pdbx_strand_id
1 'polypeptide(L)'
;AKVLMPIMEERGSGTLLVTSATAAMRGNKNQHSHAAAMGGRRMLCQTLNAEFASKGIHVAHIVVDGMVDAPDTLGKMLGEELFQQLRETKGMEHDGLILPESVAETYYYLSQQHRSAWSHEVDIRAFSDTAWWNS
;
A
#
# COMPACT_ATOMS: atom_id res chain seq x y z
N ALA A 1 -3.31 -5.57 15.47
CA ALA A 1 -2.34 -4.87 16.32
C ALA A 1 -2.37 -5.33 17.77
N LYS A 2 -3.54 -5.48 18.36
CA LYS A 2 -3.66 -5.89 19.78
C LYS A 2 -3.01 -7.25 20.10
N VAL A 3 -2.93 -8.15 19.14
CA VAL A 3 -2.34 -9.48 19.31
C VAL A 3 -0.86 -9.48 18.94
N LEU A 4 -0.50 -8.91 17.79
CA LEU A 4 0.85 -8.98 17.26
C LEU A 4 1.83 -7.99 17.90
N MET A 5 1.38 -6.78 18.20
CA MET A 5 2.28 -5.75 18.72
C MET A 5 2.93 -6.12 20.06
N PRO A 6 2.21 -6.67 21.04
CA PRO A 6 2.85 -7.13 22.27
C PRO A 6 3.89 -8.23 22.06
N ILE A 7 3.64 -9.14 21.12
CA ILE A 7 4.58 -10.23 20.79
C ILE A 7 5.87 -9.65 20.18
N MET A 8 5.75 -8.72 19.24
CA MET A 8 6.89 -8.07 18.61
C MET A 8 7.65 -7.19 19.60
N GLU A 9 6.93 -6.50 20.50
CA GLU A 9 7.53 -5.69 21.54
C GLU A 9 8.39 -6.54 22.48
N GLU A 10 7.87 -7.68 22.93
CA GLU A 10 8.60 -8.61 23.78
C GLU A 10 9.86 -9.12 23.08
N ARG A 11 9.74 -9.44 21.79
CA ARG A 11 10.88 -9.89 20.97
C ARG A 11 11.87 -8.77 20.66
N GLY A 12 11.46 -7.51 20.75
CA GLY A 12 12.30 -6.35 20.42
C GLY A 12 12.53 -6.16 18.93
N SER A 13 11.72 -6.81 18.07
CA SER A 13 11.84 -6.71 16.62
C SER A 13 10.52 -7.10 15.95
N GLY A 14 10.31 -6.57 14.76
CA GLY A 14 9.14 -6.90 13.96
C GLY A 14 8.90 -5.86 12.88
N THR A 15 8.04 -6.20 11.94
CA THR A 15 7.64 -5.31 10.87
C THR A 15 6.13 -5.39 10.66
N LEU A 16 5.49 -4.23 10.59
CA LEU A 16 4.08 -4.11 10.27
C LEU A 16 3.95 -3.27 9.00
N LEU A 17 3.49 -3.89 7.93
CA LEU A 17 3.26 -3.22 6.63
C LEU A 17 1.76 -3.10 6.41
N VAL A 18 1.28 -1.87 6.28
CA VAL A 18 -0.14 -1.58 6.11
C VAL A 18 -0.38 -0.96 4.74
N THR A 19 -1.23 -1.60 3.96
CA THR A 19 -1.57 -1.15 2.61
C THR A 19 -2.79 -0.25 2.63
N SER A 20 -2.73 0.84 1.89
CA SER A 20 -3.88 1.70 1.63
C SER A 20 -3.90 2.15 0.16
N ALA A 21 -4.67 3.16 -0.12
CA ALA A 21 -4.82 3.72 -1.45
C ALA A 21 -4.73 5.25 -1.37
N THR A 22 -4.78 5.92 -2.52
CA THR A 22 -4.75 7.38 -2.59
C THR A 22 -5.88 8.05 -1.82
N ALA A 23 -6.95 7.33 -1.52
CA ALA A 23 -8.02 7.79 -0.65
C ALA A 23 -7.53 8.14 0.78
N ALA A 24 -6.37 7.62 1.20
CA ALA A 24 -5.72 8.02 2.45
C ALA A 24 -5.11 9.42 2.37
N MET A 25 -4.83 9.91 1.17
CA MET A 25 -4.13 11.17 0.92
C MET A 25 -5.06 12.29 0.47
N ARG A 26 -6.21 11.95 -0.14
CA ARG A 26 -7.20 12.93 -0.60
C ARG A 26 -8.61 12.33 -0.61
N GLY A 27 -9.62 13.17 -0.42
CA GLY A 27 -11.01 12.78 -0.56
C GLY A 27 -11.50 12.99 -1.97
N ASN A 28 -11.96 11.93 -2.61
CA ASN A 28 -12.59 11.99 -3.92
C ASN A 28 -14.10 11.86 -3.80
N LYS A 29 -14.79 12.42 -4.79
CA LYS A 29 -16.24 12.30 -4.90
C LYS A 29 -16.67 10.84 -4.87
N ASN A 30 -17.73 10.54 -4.14
CA ASN A 30 -18.32 9.20 -4.01
C ASN A 30 -17.43 8.16 -3.28
N GLN A 31 -16.42 8.60 -2.54
CA GLN A 31 -15.53 7.71 -1.77
C GLN A 31 -15.56 7.99 -0.26
N HIS A 32 -16.72 8.31 0.28
CA HIS A 32 -16.86 8.73 1.69
C HIS A 32 -16.29 7.71 2.69
N SER A 33 -16.84 6.49 2.69
CA SER A 33 -16.41 5.45 3.61
C SER A 33 -15.00 4.97 3.31
N HIS A 34 -14.65 4.85 2.04
CA HIS A 34 -13.31 4.43 1.62
C HIS A 34 -12.25 5.44 2.05
N ALA A 35 -12.49 6.73 1.83
CA ALA A 35 -11.58 7.79 2.26
C ALA A 35 -11.42 7.83 3.78
N ALA A 36 -12.53 7.69 4.52
CA ALA A 36 -12.48 7.65 5.98
C ALA A 36 -11.67 6.45 6.48
N ALA A 37 -11.88 5.28 5.90
CA ALA A 37 -11.15 4.08 6.28
C ALA A 37 -9.66 4.18 5.95
N MET A 38 -9.31 4.63 4.76
CA MET A 38 -7.90 4.74 4.33
C MET A 38 -7.18 5.85 5.06
N GLY A 39 -7.83 7.00 5.29
CA GLY A 39 -7.28 8.07 6.11
C GLY A 39 -7.06 7.62 7.55
N GLY A 40 -7.98 6.84 8.10
CA GLY A 40 -7.84 6.22 9.40
C GLY A 40 -6.64 5.27 9.47
N ARG A 41 -6.39 4.47 8.43
CA ARG A 41 -5.21 3.61 8.36
C ARG A 41 -3.92 4.41 8.40
N ARG A 42 -3.87 5.53 7.68
CA ARG A 42 -2.69 6.39 7.67
C ARG A 42 -2.37 6.90 9.07
N MET A 43 -3.37 7.44 9.76
CA MET A 43 -3.18 7.95 11.12
C MET A 43 -2.87 6.84 12.11
N LEU A 44 -3.49 5.68 11.96
CA LEU A 44 -3.17 4.51 12.79
C LEU A 44 -1.70 4.12 12.65
N CYS A 45 -1.17 4.10 11.42
CA CYS A 45 0.24 3.80 11.21
C CYS A 45 1.17 4.79 11.88
N GLN A 46 0.84 6.08 11.85
CA GLN A 46 1.62 7.10 12.54
C GLN A 46 1.59 6.91 14.05
N THR A 47 0.44 6.61 14.61
CA THR A 47 0.28 6.34 16.05
C THR A 47 1.06 5.10 16.47
N LEU A 48 0.97 4.03 15.70
CA LEU A 48 1.72 2.80 15.97
C LEU A 48 3.23 3.03 15.85
N ASN A 49 3.67 3.81 14.87
CA ASN A 49 5.06 4.17 14.74
C ASN A 49 5.55 4.98 15.96
N ALA A 50 4.77 5.95 16.40
CA ALA A 50 5.12 6.76 17.58
C ALA A 50 5.27 5.91 18.84
N GLU A 51 4.44 4.88 18.97
CA GLU A 51 4.43 4.03 20.17
C GLU A 51 5.49 2.92 20.10
N PHE A 52 5.74 2.32 18.95
CA PHE A 52 6.49 1.07 18.83
C PHE A 52 7.82 1.16 18.09
N ALA A 53 8.12 2.25 17.38
CA ALA A 53 9.38 2.34 16.62
C ALA A 53 10.59 2.25 17.56
N SER A 54 10.56 2.92 18.71
CA SER A 54 11.64 2.88 19.69
C SER A 54 11.81 1.49 20.33
N LYS A 55 10.85 0.61 20.17
CA LYS A 55 10.87 -0.77 20.65
C LYS A 55 11.36 -1.76 19.61
N GLY A 56 11.90 -1.26 18.48
CA GLY A 56 12.46 -2.07 17.42
C GLY A 56 11.47 -2.57 16.39
N ILE A 57 10.28 -2.00 16.34
CA ILE A 57 9.23 -2.41 15.41
C ILE A 57 9.12 -1.40 14.27
N HIS A 58 9.30 -1.88 13.04
CA HIS A 58 9.17 -1.08 11.84
C HIS A 58 7.72 -1.04 11.39
N VAL A 59 7.10 0.13 11.44
CA VAL A 59 5.74 0.35 10.94
C VAL A 59 5.81 1.15 9.65
N ALA A 60 5.36 0.57 8.55
CA ALA A 60 5.35 1.24 7.25
C ALA A 60 3.96 1.21 6.63
N HIS A 61 3.61 2.33 6.02
CA HIS A 61 2.34 2.55 5.33
C HIS A 61 2.61 2.65 3.84
N ILE A 62 1.99 1.78 3.05
CA ILE A 62 2.17 1.73 1.61
C ILE A 62 0.89 2.22 0.92
N VAL A 63 1.03 3.32 0.18
CA VAL A 63 -0.06 3.90 -0.61
C VAL A 63 0.03 3.34 -2.03
N VAL A 64 -0.98 2.58 -2.42
CA VAL A 64 -1.08 2.04 -3.78
C VAL A 64 -1.79 3.06 -4.65
N ASP A 65 -1.03 3.72 -5.52
CA ASP A 65 -1.51 4.76 -6.42
C ASP A 65 -1.67 4.19 -7.83
N GLY A 66 -2.74 3.43 -8.02
CA GLY A 66 -3.03 2.82 -9.32
C GLY A 66 -3.75 1.48 -9.20
N MET A 67 -3.96 0.85 -10.33
CA MET A 67 -4.64 -0.43 -10.42
C MET A 67 -3.63 -1.56 -10.46
N VAL A 68 -3.86 -2.57 -9.61
CA VAL A 68 -3.02 -3.77 -9.56
C VAL A 68 -3.55 -4.80 -10.54
N ASP A 69 -2.65 -5.38 -11.33
CA ASP A 69 -2.99 -6.45 -12.28
C ASP A 69 -3.26 -7.75 -11.53
N ALA A 70 -4.38 -7.81 -10.86
CA ALA A 70 -4.78 -8.92 -10.01
C ALA A 70 -6.15 -9.46 -10.42
N PRO A 71 -6.22 -10.69 -10.98
CA PRO A 71 -7.49 -11.28 -11.40
C PRO A 71 -8.50 -11.43 -10.28
N ASP A 72 -8.02 -11.71 -9.07
CA ASP A 72 -8.90 -11.97 -7.91
C ASP A 72 -9.51 -10.73 -7.28
N THR A 73 -9.00 -9.54 -7.60
CA THR A 73 -9.53 -8.27 -7.09
C THR A 73 -10.04 -7.41 -8.24
N LEU A 74 -9.15 -6.84 -9.03
CA LEU A 74 -9.52 -5.98 -10.16
C LEU A 74 -10.34 -6.74 -11.21
N GLY A 75 -9.94 -7.98 -11.53
CA GLY A 75 -10.65 -8.81 -12.50
C GLY A 75 -12.08 -9.12 -12.08
N LYS A 76 -12.31 -9.44 -10.81
CA LYS A 76 -13.65 -9.70 -10.26
C LYS A 76 -14.50 -8.43 -10.19
N MET A 77 -13.89 -7.29 -9.87
CA MET A 77 -14.59 -6.01 -9.79
C MET A 77 -15.05 -5.52 -11.15
N LEU A 78 -14.22 -5.67 -12.19
CA LEU A 78 -14.50 -5.18 -13.55
C LEU A 78 -15.21 -6.18 -14.44
N GLY A 79 -15.10 -7.48 -14.15
CA GLY A 79 -15.51 -8.55 -15.08
C GLY A 79 -14.38 -8.91 -16.04
N GLU A 80 -14.41 -10.14 -16.55
CA GLU A 80 -13.32 -10.70 -17.35
C GLU A 80 -13.04 -9.89 -18.64
N GLU A 81 -14.08 -9.53 -19.37
CA GLU A 81 -13.92 -8.80 -20.64
C GLU A 81 -13.27 -7.43 -20.43
N LEU A 82 -13.77 -6.66 -19.48
CA LEU A 82 -13.25 -5.33 -19.18
C LEU A 82 -11.83 -5.39 -18.62
N PHE A 83 -11.56 -6.40 -17.82
CA PHE A 83 -10.22 -6.64 -17.28
C PHE A 83 -9.21 -6.96 -18.39
N GLN A 84 -9.58 -7.80 -19.36
CA GLN A 84 -8.72 -8.09 -20.50
C GLN A 84 -8.48 -6.86 -21.38
N GLN A 85 -9.50 -6.05 -21.61
CA GLN A 85 -9.34 -4.79 -22.32
C GLN A 85 -8.38 -3.86 -21.60
N LEU A 86 -8.46 -3.78 -20.28
CA LEU A 86 -7.56 -2.98 -19.46
C LEU A 86 -6.12 -3.47 -19.56
N ARG A 87 -5.92 -4.79 -19.54
CA ARG A 87 -4.59 -5.38 -19.74
C ARG A 87 -4.02 -5.05 -21.12
N GLU A 88 -4.84 -5.07 -22.16
CA GLU A 88 -4.42 -4.74 -23.52
C GLU A 88 -4.04 -3.27 -23.69
N THR A 89 -4.75 -2.37 -23.01
CA THR A 89 -4.55 -0.92 -23.15
C THR A 89 -3.54 -0.34 -22.17
N LYS A 90 -3.45 -0.86 -20.96
CA LYS A 90 -2.59 -0.35 -19.89
C LYS A 90 -1.59 -1.37 -19.35
N GLY A 91 -1.74 -2.65 -19.68
CA GLY A 91 -0.98 -3.74 -19.07
C GLY A 91 0.46 -3.86 -19.57
N MET A 92 0.88 -5.10 -19.86
CA MET A 92 2.28 -5.48 -20.03
C MET A 92 3.07 -4.65 -21.06
N GLU A 93 2.46 -4.24 -22.16
CA GLU A 93 3.13 -3.45 -23.20
C GLU A 93 3.25 -1.96 -22.84
N HIS A 94 2.44 -1.47 -21.91
CA HIS A 94 2.38 -0.06 -21.55
C HIS A 94 2.85 0.25 -20.15
N ASP A 95 3.12 -0.79 -19.35
CA ASP A 95 3.52 -0.66 -17.94
C ASP A 95 2.59 0.26 -17.13
N GLY A 96 1.30 0.20 -17.44
CA GLY A 96 0.27 1.02 -16.80
C GLY A 96 -0.50 0.34 -15.68
N LEU A 97 -0.23 -0.95 -15.44
CA LEU A 97 -0.79 -1.70 -14.32
C LEU A 97 0.34 -2.13 -13.39
N ILE A 98 0.07 -2.04 -12.08
CA ILE A 98 1.02 -2.47 -11.07
C ILE A 98 1.03 -3.99 -11.03
N LEU A 99 2.20 -4.60 -11.17
CA LEU A 99 2.35 -6.05 -11.11
C LEU A 99 2.43 -6.51 -9.65
N PRO A 100 1.67 -7.56 -9.27
CA PRO A 100 1.75 -8.11 -7.91
C PRO A 100 3.16 -8.50 -7.48
N GLU A 101 3.96 -9.03 -8.39
CA GLU A 101 5.36 -9.41 -8.12
C GLU A 101 6.20 -8.19 -7.73
N SER A 102 5.99 -7.06 -8.40
CA SER A 102 6.72 -5.82 -8.11
C SER A 102 6.30 -5.25 -6.75
N VAL A 103 5.02 -5.37 -6.40
CA VAL A 103 4.53 -4.99 -5.07
C VAL A 103 5.19 -5.84 -3.99
N ALA A 104 5.26 -7.15 -4.22
CA ALA A 104 5.91 -8.08 -3.29
C ALA A 104 7.38 -7.75 -3.06
N GLU A 105 8.11 -7.38 -4.10
CA GLU A 105 9.51 -6.95 -3.99
C GLU A 105 9.66 -5.71 -3.11
N THR A 106 8.79 -4.73 -3.27
CA THR A 106 8.79 -3.52 -2.45
C THR A 106 8.53 -3.86 -0.98
N TYR A 107 7.55 -4.71 -0.71
CA TYR A 107 7.21 -5.13 0.66
C TYR A 107 8.37 -5.88 1.31
N TYR A 108 9.00 -6.78 0.58
CA TYR A 108 10.17 -7.50 1.09
C TYR A 108 11.32 -6.54 1.39
N TYR A 109 11.60 -5.60 0.50
CA TYR A 109 12.63 -4.58 0.70
C TYR A 109 12.38 -3.78 1.98
N LEU A 110 11.14 -3.32 2.19
CA LEU A 110 10.77 -2.57 3.39
C LEU A 110 11.00 -3.39 4.67
N SER A 111 10.69 -4.68 4.62
CA SER A 111 10.88 -5.58 5.76
C SER A 111 12.34 -5.81 6.11
N GLN A 112 13.27 -5.56 5.18
CA GLN A 112 14.70 -5.80 5.34
C GLN A 112 15.51 -4.53 5.60
N GLN A 113 14.87 -3.37 5.67
CA GLN A 113 15.59 -2.11 5.88
C GLN A 113 16.29 -2.07 7.25
N HIS A 114 17.51 -1.54 7.26
CA HIS A 114 18.21 -1.27 8.49
C HIS A 114 17.49 -0.16 9.28
N ARG A 115 17.46 -0.30 10.61
CA ARG A 115 16.74 0.62 11.49
C ARG A 115 17.19 2.08 11.41
N SER A 116 18.40 2.33 10.93
CA SER A 116 18.91 3.70 10.77
C SER A 116 18.20 4.49 9.66
N ALA A 117 17.46 3.81 8.79
CA ALA A 117 16.76 4.46 7.67
C ALA A 117 15.48 3.71 7.29
N TRP A 118 14.58 3.58 8.25
CA TRP A 118 13.27 2.98 7.99
C TRP A 118 12.38 3.93 7.22
N SER A 119 11.78 3.42 6.13
CA SER A 119 10.71 4.13 5.43
C SER A 119 9.40 3.96 6.19
N HIS A 120 8.71 5.06 6.48
CA HIS A 120 7.41 4.99 7.15
C HIS A 120 6.25 5.03 6.16
N GLU A 121 6.31 5.92 5.16
CA GLU A 121 5.25 6.05 4.18
C GLU A 121 5.84 6.02 2.78
N VAL A 122 5.33 5.13 1.95
CA VAL A 122 5.82 4.90 0.60
C VAL A 122 4.64 4.83 -0.34
N ASP A 123 4.67 5.53 -1.46
CA ASP A 123 3.68 5.33 -2.50
C ASP A 123 4.27 4.56 -3.68
N ILE A 124 3.43 3.76 -4.31
CA ILE A 124 3.82 2.98 -5.49
C ILE A 124 2.79 3.19 -6.60
N ARG A 125 3.29 3.32 -7.82
CA ARG A 125 2.46 3.46 -9.01
C ARG A 125 3.17 2.89 -10.23
N ALA A 126 2.39 2.59 -11.27
CA ALA A 126 2.94 2.14 -12.52
C ALA A 126 3.65 3.30 -13.25
N PHE A 127 4.69 3.01 -13.98
CA PHE A 127 5.53 3.96 -14.70
C PHE A 127 4.73 4.94 -15.58
N SER A 128 3.75 4.43 -16.33
CA SER A 128 2.99 5.25 -17.27
C SER A 128 1.72 5.87 -16.67
N ASP A 129 1.49 5.68 -15.37
CA ASP A 129 0.31 6.24 -14.72
C ASP A 129 0.59 7.63 -14.16
N THR A 130 -0.49 8.41 -13.93
CA THR A 130 -0.39 9.75 -13.39
C THR A 130 -0.46 9.71 -11.87
N ALA A 131 0.50 10.34 -11.21
CA ALA A 131 0.50 10.42 -9.75
C ALA A 131 -0.75 11.14 -9.24
N TRP A 132 -1.24 10.73 -8.06
CA TRP A 132 -2.49 11.25 -7.48
C TRP A 132 -2.47 12.78 -7.30
N TRP A 133 -1.32 13.37 -7.04
CA TRP A 133 -1.19 14.84 -6.87
C TRP A 133 -1.18 15.62 -8.18
N ASN A 134 -1.07 14.95 -9.30
CA ASN A 134 -1.08 15.55 -10.64
C ASN A 134 -2.39 15.32 -11.40
N SER A 135 -3.33 14.64 -10.80
CA SER A 135 -4.60 14.30 -11.45
C SER A 135 -5.79 15.07 -10.91
#